data_95929e467173ff02c2813ddff5c2a539
#
_entry.id   95929e467173ff02c2813ddff5c2a539
#
_cell.length_a   1.000
_cell.length_b   1.000
_cell.length_c   1.000
_cell.angle_alpha   90.00
_cell.angle_beta   90.00
_cell.angle_gamma   90.00
#
_symmetry.space_group_name_H-M   'P 1'
#
loop_
_entity.id
_entity.type
_entity.pdbx_description
1 polymer ?
#
loop_
_entity_poly.entity_id
_entity_poly.type
_entity_poly.pdbx_seq_one_letter_code
_entity_poly.pdbx_strand_id
1 'polypeptide(L)'
;GSLYDALNRPTWVTLPDGTIIVPTYNKANFLASLKAQIRGQGNFIEFLKDQDYDAKGQRMFARYGNEVFTRYFYDPKTFRLTNLLTHKSVTDPEMQGLQNLNYHYDPVGNITQIRDDAQQTHYFNNAVVKPENLYEYDAIYQLIRAKGRELTGGVNDAVRTHTDLDFVPLPHPNNLDAVRNYTEEYEYDLLGNIKVL
;
A
#
# COMPACT_ATOMS: atom_id res chain seq x y z
N GLY A 1 -20.95 18.98 5.03
CA GLY A 1 -21.45 19.53 3.76
C GLY A 1 -20.36 19.51 2.70
N SER A 2 -20.76 19.61 1.43
CA SER A 2 -19.80 19.58 0.31
C SER A 2 -20.14 20.68 -0.71
N LEU A 3 -19.09 21.28 -1.28
CA LEU A 3 -19.16 22.17 -2.43
C LEU A 3 -18.57 21.47 -3.66
N TYR A 4 -19.11 21.77 -4.81
CA TYR A 4 -18.73 21.15 -6.09
C TYR A 4 -18.41 22.22 -7.13
N ASP A 5 -17.56 21.89 -8.09
CA ASP A 5 -17.33 22.71 -9.28
C ASP A 5 -18.35 22.40 -10.40
N ALA A 6 -18.18 23.08 -11.53
CA ALA A 6 -19.06 22.91 -12.70
C ALA A 6 -18.98 21.51 -13.33
N LEU A 7 -17.97 20.70 -13.01
CA LEU A 7 -17.82 19.30 -13.44
C LEU A 7 -18.31 18.31 -12.38
N ASN A 8 -19.01 18.80 -11.35
CA ASN A 8 -19.53 18.01 -10.22
C ASN A 8 -18.43 17.29 -9.41
N ARG A 9 -17.23 17.89 -9.34
CA ARG A 9 -16.14 17.38 -8.51
C ARG A 9 -16.15 18.13 -7.17
N PRO A 10 -15.93 17.44 -6.03
CA PRO A 10 -15.89 18.11 -4.75
C PRO A 10 -14.67 19.07 -4.67
N THR A 11 -14.90 20.33 -4.33
CA THR A 11 -13.86 21.33 -4.10
C THR A 11 -13.67 21.65 -2.63
N TRP A 12 -14.66 21.27 -1.81
CA TRP A 12 -14.67 21.44 -0.38
C TRP A 12 -15.58 20.39 0.25
N VAL A 13 -15.08 19.64 1.23
CA VAL A 13 -15.86 18.63 1.95
C VAL A 13 -15.68 18.83 3.44
N THR A 14 -16.79 18.99 4.18
CA THR A 14 -16.78 19.03 5.64
C THR A 14 -17.34 17.71 6.17
N LEU A 15 -16.52 16.99 6.93
CA LEU A 15 -16.86 15.74 7.59
C LEU A 15 -17.63 15.97 8.90
N PRO A 16 -18.31 14.94 9.47
CA PRO A 16 -19.07 15.07 10.71
C PRO A 16 -18.25 15.51 11.94
N ASP A 17 -16.95 15.19 11.96
CA ASP A 17 -16.03 15.59 13.04
C ASP A 17 -15.49 17.03 12.87
N GLY A 18 -15.99 17.77 11.89
CA GLY A 18 -15.55 19.13 11.56
C GLY A 18 -14.27 19.19 10.71
N THR A 19 -13.71 18.08 10.28
CA THR A 19 -12.56 18.06 9.35
C THR A 19 -12.99 18.59 7.99
N ILE A 20 -12.18 19.49 7.43
CA ILE A 20 -12.39 20.11 6.12
C ILE A 20 -11.34 19.57 5.16
N ILE A 21 -11.77 19.05 4.02
CA ILE A 21 -10.91 18.52 2.95
C ILE A 21 -11.07 19.39 1.72
N VAL A 22 -9.96 19.82 1.13
CA VAL A 22 -9.93 20.69 -0.06
C VAL A 22 -9.05 20.03 -1.13
N PRO A 23 -9.63 19.24 -2.04
CA PRO A 23 -8.94 18.73 -3.20
C PRO A 23 -8.78 19.81 -4.29
N THR A 24 -7.76 19.68 -5.13
CA THR A 24 -7.63 20.41 -6.39
C THR A 24 -7.46 19.43 -7.55
N TYR A 25 -7.76 19.88 -8.77
CA TYR A 25 -7.73 19.02 -9.95
C TYR A 25 -6.90 19.68 -11.06
N ASN A 26 -6.23 18.85 -11.85
CA ASN A 26 -5.52 19.29 -13.03
C ASN A 26 -6.48 19.49 -14.24
N LYS A 27 -5.94 19.96 -15.36
CA LYS A 27 -6.72 20.21 -16.59
C LYS A 27 -7.32 18.94 -17.21
N ALA A 28 -6.78 17.77 -16.89
CA ALA A 28 -7.28 16.45 -17.31
C ALA A 28 -8.28 15.85 -16.31
N ASN A 29 -8.75 16.63 -15.34
CA ASN A 29 -9.71 16.24 -14.30
C ASN A 29 -9.21 15.23 -13.25
N PHE A 30 -7.92 14.98 -13.20
CA PHE A 30 -7.33 14.15 -12.15
C PHE A 30 -6.98 14.97 -10.91
N LEU A 31 -6.99 14.33 -9.73
CA LEU A 31 -6.58 14.94 -8.47
C LEU A 31 -5.14 15.44 -8.58
N ALA A 32 -4.90 16.72 -8.32
CA ALA A 32 -3.57 17.33 -8.38
C ALA A 32 -2.98 17.53 -6.99
N SER A 33 -3.77 18.04 -6.03
CA SER A 33 -3.32 18.21 -4.65
C SER A 33 -4.48 18.04 -3.66
N LEU A 34 -4.13 17.83 -2.39
CA LEU A 34 -5.09 17.69 -1.29
C LEU A 34 -4.55 18.36 -0.04
N LYS A 35 -5.34 19.25 0.55
CA LYS A 35 -5.09 19.79 1.88
C LYS A 35 -6.30 19.58 2.78
N ALA A 36 -6.06 19.49 4.08
CA ALA A 36 -7.14 19.38 5.05
C ALA A 36 -6.86 20.18 6.31
N GLN A 37 -7.94 20.60 6.96
CA GLN A 37 -7.94 21.18 8.31
C GLN A 37 -8.63 20.19 9.24
N ILE A 38 -7.87 19.64 10.18
CA ILE A 38 -8.35 18.56 11.05
C ILE A 38 -9.27 19.11 12.12
N ARG A 39 -10.49 18.55 12.22
CA ARG A 39 -11.53 18.93 13.19
C ARG A 39 -11.84 20.42 13.23
N GLY A 40 -11.69 21.12 12.11
CA GLY A 40 -11.90 22.57 12.03
C GLY A 40 -10.91 23.42 12.83
N GLN A 41 -9.78 22.85 13.28
CA GLN A 41 -8.80 23.51 14.13
C GLN A 41 -7.45 23.69 13.43
N GLY A 42 -6.74 24.78 13.78
CA GLY A 42 -5.41 25.07 13.25
C GLY A 42 -5.39 25.48 11.77
N ASN A 43 -4.23 25.37 11.15
CA ASN A 43 -4.02 25.68 9.74
C ASN A 43 -4.33 24.47 8.86
N PHE A 44 -4.57 24.72 7.58
CA PHE A 44 -4.61 23.64 6.58
C PHE A 44 -3.24 22.97 6.47
N ILE A 45 -3.25 21.64 6.48
CA ILE A 45 -2.08 20.77 6.29
C ILE A 45 -2.17 20.20 4.88
N GLU A 46 -1.08 20.26 4.13
CA GLU A 46 -0.96 19.62 2.83
C GLU A 46 -0.68 18.12 3.03
N PHE A 47 -1.60 17.27 2.59
CA PHE A 47 -1.41 15.80 2.59
C PHE A 47 -0.82 15.32 1.27
N LEU A 48 -1.26 15.91 0.16
CA LEU A 48 -0.75 15.67 -1.17
C LEU A 48 -0.41 17.02 -1.79
N LYS A 49 0.88 17.28 -2.02
CA LYS A 49 1.37 18.55 -2.59
C LYS A 49 1.25 18.60 -4.09
N ASP A 50 1.60 17.47 -4.72
CA ASP A 50 1.67 17.38 -6.18
C ASP A 50 1.46 15.93 -6.62
N GLN A 51 0.82 15.75 -7.79
CA GLN A 51 0.57 14.44 -8.38
C GLN A 51 0.50 14.56 -9.89
N ASP A 52 1.19 13.67 -10.58
CA ASP A 52 1.26 13.64 -12.03
C ASP A 52 0.78 12.31 -12.60
N TYR A 53 0.29 12.37 -13.85
CA TYR A 53 -0.35 11.26 -14.55
C TYR A 53 0.16 11.18 -15.99
N ASP A 54 0.18 9.99 -16.54
CA ASP A 54 0.41 9.79 -17.97
C ASP A 54 -0.85 10.09 -18.80
N ALA A 55 -0.74 9.97 -20.11
CA ALA A 55 -1.84 10.21 -21.05
C ALA A 55 -3.02 9.21 -20.89
N LYS A 56 -2.83 8.11 -20.18
CA LYS A 56 -3.86 7.09 -19.89
C LYS A 56 -4.52 7.29 -18.53
N GLY A 57 -4.09 8.29 -17.77
CA GLY A 57 -4.55 8.55 -16.42
C GLY A 57 -3.90 7.68 -15.35
N GLN A 58 -2.82 6.97 -15.67
CA GLN A 58 -2.03 6.23 -14.70
C GLN A 58 -1.16 7.19 -13.90
N ARG A 59 -1.10 7.02 -12.59
CA ARG A 59 -0.29 7.88 -11.71
C ARG A 59 1.19 7.62 -11.96
N MET A 60 1.94 8.66 -12.30
CA MET A 60 3.39 8.58 -12.52
C MET A 60 4.18 9.03 -11.30
N PHE A 61 3.63 9.96 -10.55
CA PHE A 61 4.31 10.61 -9.44
C PHE A 61 3.31 11.12 -8.40
N ALA A 62 3.71 11.11 -7.13
CA ALA A 62 3.01 11.79 -6.03
C ALA A 62 4.02 12.33 -5.03
N ARG A 63 3.87 13.61 -4.59
CA ARG A 63 4.63 14.22 -3.50
C ARG A 63 3.70 14.55 -2.35
N TYR A 64 4.02 14.02 -1.18
CA TYR A 64 3.22 14.18 0.02
C TYR A 64 3.67 15.38 0.86
N GLY A 65 2.84 15.81 1.80
CA GLY A 65 3.09 16.95 2.67
C GLY A 65 4.32 16.83 3.57
N ASN A 66 4.75 15.60 3.86
CA ASN A 66 5.95 15.27 4.63
C ASN A 66 7.22 15.17 3.78
N GLU A 67 7.18 15.67 2.54
CA GLU A 67 8.27 15.65 1.55
C GLU A 67 8.66 14.24 1.07
N VAL A 68 7.90 13.22 1.43
CA VAL A 68 8.03 11.90 0.81
C VAL A 68 7.38 11.93 -0.57
N PHE A 69 7.98 11.25 -1.54
CA PHE A 69 7.40 11.11 -2.85
C PHE A 69 7.47 9.67 -3.36
N THR A 70 6.51 9.32 -4.20
CA THR A 70 6.39 8.00 -4.81
C THR A 70 6.39 8.14 -6.33
N ARG A 71 7.17 7.30 -7.01
CA ARG A 71 7.16 7.13 -8.46
C ARG A 71 6.55 5.78 -8.81
N TYR A 72 5.83 5.74 -9.92
CA TYR A 72 5.12 4.57 -10.42
C TYR A 72 5.63 4.26 -11.82
N PHE A 73 6.00 3.03 -12.07
CA PHE A 73 6.52 2.56 -13.35
C PHE A 73 5.62 1.47 -13.90
N TYR A 74 5.30 1.55 -15.18
CA TYR A 74 4.38 0.64 -15.85
C TYR A 74 5.04 -0.04 -17.02
N ASP A 75 4.64 -1.30 -17.28
CA ASP A 75 5.01 -2.00 -18.49
C ASP A 75 4.38 -1.31 -19.72
N PRO A 76 5.17 -0.96 -20.76
CA PRO A 76 4.66 -0.20 -21.91
C PRO A 76 3.68 -0.97 -22.80
N LYS A 77 3.63 -2.31 -22.70
CA LYS A 77 2.78 -3.17 -23.51
C LYS A 77 1.51 -3.57 -22.78
N THR A 78 1.61 -3.96 -21.50
CA THR A 78 0.50 -4.45 -20.71
C THR A 78 -0.13 -3.36 -19.83
N PHE A 79 0.58 -2.23 -19.64
CA PHE A 79 0.20 -1.10 -18.78
C PHE A 79 0.03 -1.47 -17.29
N ARG A 80 0.55 -2.63 -16.89
CA ARG A 80 0.57 -3.09 -15.50
C ARG A 80 1.67 -2.37 -14.72
N LEU A 81 1.42 -2.08 -13.46
CA LEU A 81 2.41 -1.50 -12.56
C LEU A 81 3.55 -2.49 -12.34
N THR A 82 4.77 -2.14 -12.72
CA THR A 82 5.95 -3.01 -12.57
C THR A 82 6.80 -2.64 -11.36
N ASN A 83 6.84 -1.34 -11.02
CA ASN A 83 7.58 -0.89 -9.85
C ASN A 83 6.91 0.33 -9.21
N LEU A 84 6.97 0.38 -7.89
CA LEU A 84 6.57 1.50 -7.05
C LEU A 84 7.75 1.86 -6.14
N LEU A 85 8.28 3.07 -6.28
CA LEU A 85 9.46 3.52 -5.58
C LEU A 85 9.15 4.74 -4.74
N THR A 86 9.29 4.63 -3.42
CA THR A 86 9.03 5.71 -2.46
C THR A 86 10.33 6.16 -1.79
N HIS A 87 10.59 7.47 -1.81
CA HIS A 87 11.78 8.11 -1.25
C HIS A 87 11.42 9.20 -0.26
N LYS A 88 12.33 9.48 0.65
CA LYS A 88 12.21 10.57 1.63
C LYS A 88 12.71 11.92 1.09
N SER A 89 13.56 11.93 0.06
CA SER A 89 14.10 13.16 -0.55
C SER A 89 14.42 12.93 -2.02
N VAL A 90 14.19 13.97 -2.85
CA VAL A 90 14.53 13.95 -4.28
C VAL A 90 16.05 13.93 -4.49
N THR A 91 16.80 14.40 -3.49
CA THR A 91 18.27 14.57 -3.53
C THR A 91 19.03 13.51 -2.76
N ASP A 92 18.37 12.41 -2.34
CA ASP A 92 19.05 11.31 -1.65
C ASP A 92 19.97 10.57 -2.64
N PRO A 93 21.30 10.76 -2.57
CA PRO A 93 22.23 10.15 -3.51
C PRO A 93 22.35 8.63 -3.35
N GLU A 94 21.98 8.09 -2.20
CA GLU A 94 22.06 6.65 -1.93
C GLU A 94 20.79 5.90 -2.35
N MET A 95 19.74 6.62 -2.77
CA MET A 95 18.47 6.05 -3.22
C MET A 95 17.95 4.92 -2.28
N GLN A 96 18.23 5.00 -1.00
CA GLN A 96 17.63 4.10 -0.02
C GLN A 96 16.14 4.45 0.07
N GLY A 97 15.36 3.81 -0.82
CA GLY A 97 13.92 3.96 -0.83
C GLY A 97 13.35 3.57 0.52
N LEU A 98 12.33 4.30 0.97
CA LEU A 98 11.48 3.83 2.06
C LEU A 98 10.74 2.55 1.66
N GLN A 99 10.50 2.41 0.35
CA GLN A 99 9.82 1.29 -0.26
C GLN A 99 10.23 1.18 -1.73
N ASN A 100 10.50 -0.03 -2.22
CA ASN A 100 10.82 -0.32 -3.60
C ASN A 100 10.13 -1.63 -4.04
N LEU A 101 8.82 -1.53 -4.30
CA LEU A 101 7.99 -2.69 -4.64
C LEU A 101 8.13 -3.04 -6.12
N ASN A 102 8.57 -4.25 -6.38
CA ASN A 102 8.61 -4.86 -7.71
C ASN A 102 7.48 -5.87 -7.83
N TYR A 103 6.67 -5.74 -8.89
CA TYR A 103 5.49 -6.55 -9.15
C TYR A 103 5.73 -7.52 -10.30
N HIS A 104 5.40 -8.79 -10.09
CA HIS A 104 5.37 -9.79 -11.13
C HIS A 104 3.93 -10.30 -11.33
N TYR A 105 3.61 -10.63 -12.57
CA TYR A 105 2.27 -11.01 -12.98
C TYR A 105 2.30 -12.32 -13.76
N ASP A 106 1.23 -13.09 -13.66
CA ASP A 106 0.94 -14.13 -14.62
C ASP A 106 0.46 -13.54 -15.98
N PRO A 107 0.31 -14.34 -17.03
CA PRO A 107 -0.13 -13.86 -18.35
C PRO A 107 -1.50 -13.19 -18.32
N VAL A 108 -2.43 -13.61 -17.44
CA VAL A 108 -3.78 -13.04 -17.36
C VAL A 108 -3.85 -11.76 -16.54
N GLY A 109 -2.88 -11.52 -15.62
CA GLY A 109 -2.77 -10.27 -14.89
C GLY A 109 -2.88 -10.38 -13.38
N ASN A 110 -2.93 -11.58 -12.84
CA ASN A 110 -2.86 -11.75 -11.39
C ASN A 110 -1.43 -11.47 -10.90
N ILE A 111 -1.30 -10.83 -9.76
CA ILE A 111 0.01 -10.59 -9.14
C ILE A 111 0.50 -11.90 -8.54
N THR A 112 1.64 -12.42 -9.02
CA THR A 112 2.25 -13.66 -8.51
C THR A 112 3.35 -13.41 -7.50
N GLN A 113 3.96 -12.20 -7.53
CA GLN A 113 4.99 -11.80 -6.56
C GLN A 113 4.99 -10.29 -6.36
N ILE A 114 5.20 -9.87 -5.13
CA ILE A 114 5.58 -8.50 -4.75
C ILE A 114 6.87 -8.60 -3.93
N ARG A 115 7.95 -7.95 -4.38
CA ARG A 115 9.21 -7.89 -3.66
C ARG A 115 9.58 -6.46 -3.32
N ASP A 116 9.95 -6.20 -2.07
CA ASP A 116 10.40 -4.89 -1.61
C ASP A 116 11.93 -4.84 -1.55
N ASP A 117 12.57 -4.27 -2.58
CA ASP A 117 14.02 -4.14 -2.65
C ASP A 117 14.60 -3.06 -1.71
N ALA A 118 13.77 -2.27 -1.04
CA ALA A 118 14.21 -1.36 0.02
C ALA A 118 14.43 -2.07 1.36
N GLN A 119 13.95 -3.30 1.50
CA GLN A 119 14.05 -4.09 2.71
C GLN A 119 15.14 -5.15 2.61
N GLN A 120 15.75 -5.48 3.75
CA GLN A 120 16.78 -6.51 3.81
C GLN A 120 16.18 -7.91 3.97
N THR A 121 16.95 -8.90 3.50
CA THR A 121 16.70 -10.31 3.82
C THR A 121 17.17 -10.55 5.26
N HIS A 122 16.29 -11.13 6.08
CA HIS A 122 16.58 -11.50 7.46
C HIS A 122 16.95 -12.98 7.58
N TYR A 123 17.80 -13.30 8.55
CA TYR A 123 18.19 -14.66 8.90
C TYR A 123 17.79 -14.89 10.34
N PHE A 124 16.73 -15.63 10.56
CA PHE A 124 16.19 -15.87 11.90
C PHE A 124 15.81 -17.34 12.09
N ASN A 125 16.17 -17.97 13.22
CA ASN A 125 15.91 -19.38 13.54
C ASN A 125 16.29 -20.36 12.42
N ASN A 126 17.47 -20.22 11.82
CA ASN A 126 17.97 -21.00 10.69
C ASN A 126 17.11 -20.90 9.41
N ALA A 127 16.24 -19.92 9.30
CA ALA A 127 15.45 -19.63 8.12
C ALA A 127 15.89 -18.34 7.41
N VAL A 128 15.81 -18.34 6.10
CA VAL A 128 15.98 -17.16 5.26
C VAL A 128 14.60 -16.53 5.03
N VAL A 129 14.45 -15.27 5.44
CA VAL A 129 13.20 -14.53 5.34
C VAL A 129 13.39 -13.36 4.39
N LYS A 130 12.96 -13.53 3.14
CA LYS A 130 13.07 -12.53 2.10
C LYS A 130 11.94 -11.49 2.19
N PRO A 131 12.17 -10.24 1.74
CA PRO A 131 11.16 -9.20 1.69
C PRO A 131 10.23 -9.37 0.47
N GLU A 132 9.57 -10.51 0.37
CA GLU A 132 8.70 -10.83 -0.76
C GLU A 132 7.41 -11.50 -0.31
N ASN A 133 6.35 -11.27 -1.07
CA ASN A 133 5.09 -12.00 -0.97
C ASN A 133 4.87 -12.76 -2.28
N LEU A 134 4.44 -14.01 -2.18
CA LEU A 134 4.17 -14.90 -3.31
C LEU A 134 2.70 -15.31 -3.27
N TYR A 135 2.08 -15.37 -4.45
CA TYR A 135 0.65 -15.66 -4.59
C TYR A 135 0.41 -16.73 -5.65
N GLU A 136 -0.45 -17.68 -5.34
CA GLU A 136 -0.86 -18.75 -6.24
C GLU A 136 -2.39 -18.70 -6.42
N TYR A 137 -2.85 -18.93 -7.64
CA TYR A 137 -4.25 -18.82 -8.02
C TYR A 137 -4.74 -20.13 -8.64
N ASP A 138 -6.03 -20.41 -8.50
CA ASP A 138 -6.69 -21.51 -9.19
C ASP A 138 -7.05 -21.16 -10.65
N ALA A 139 -7.70 -22.10 -11.34
CA ALA A 139 -8.09 -21.94 -12.75
C ALA A 139 -9.16 -20.86 -13.00
N ILE A 140 -9.86 -20.41 -11.97
CA ILE A 140 -10.85 -19.33 -12.02
C ILE A 140 -10.36 -18.05 -11.34
N TYR A 141 -9.03 -17.96 -11.12
CA TYR A 141 -8.31 -16.80 -10.60
C TYR A 141 -8.59 -16.46 -9.13
N GLN A 142 -9.06 -17.43 -8.33
CA GLN A 142 -9.16 -17.25 -6.87
C GLN A 142 -7.80 -17.49 -6.24
N LEU A 143 -7.43 -16.67 -5.27
CA LEU A 143 -6.18 -16.81 -4.51
C LEU A 143 -6.27 -18.06 -3.63
N ILE A 144 -5.46 -19.09 -3.90
CA ILE A 144 -5.46 -20.35 -3.13
C ILE A 144 -4.31 -20.44 -2.15
N ARG A 145 -3.24 -19.66 -2.35
CA ARG A 145 -2.11 -19.62 -1.43
C ARG A 145 -1.44 -18.26 -1.43
N ALA A 146 -1.11 -17.78 -0.24
CA ALA A 146 -0.23 -16.62 -0.04
C ALA A 146 0.94 -16.99 0.86
N LYS A 147 2.14 -16.54 0.50
CA LYS A 147 3.34 -16.66 1.33
C LYS A 147 3.94 -15.26 1.51
N GLY A 148 4.45 -15.00 2.69
CA GLY A 148 5.08 -13.73 3.00
C GLY A 148 5.89 -13.83 4.27
N ARG A 149 6.15 -12.68 4.89
CA ARG A 149 6.86 -12.60 6.16
C ARG A 149 6.05 -11.84 7.21
N GLU A 150 6.26 -12.21 8.45
CA GLU A 150 5.63 -11.57 9.61
C GLU A 150 6.61 -11.48 10.78
N LEU A 151 6.35 -10.55 11.71
CA LEU A 151 7.08 -10.49 12.97
C LEU A 151 6.64 -11.66 13.87
N THR A 152 7.60 -12.43 14.39
CA THR A 152 7.32 -13.60 15.25
C THR A 152 6.59 -13.24 16.53
N GLY A 153 6.57 -11.98 16.92
CA GLY A 153 5.90 -11.49 18.11
C GLY A 153 4.42 -11.20 17.98
N GLY A 154 3.93 -11.24 16.76
CA GLY A 154 2.53 -10.95 16.47
C GLY A 154 1.60 -12.16 16.50
N VAL A 155 2.13 -13.37 16.60
CA VAL A 155 1.34 -14.59 16.39
C VAL A 155 1.33 -15.45 17.65
N ASN A 156 0.33 -15.29 18.48
CA ASN A 156 -0.16 -16.40 19.28
C ASN A 156 -1.06 -17.25 18.38
N ASP A 157 -0.96 -18.57 18.44
CA ASP A 157 -1.83 -19.52 17.73
C ASP A 157 -3.30 -19.43 18.17
N ALA A 158 -3.66 -18.42 18.97
CA ALA A 158 -5.03 -18.14 19.34
C ALA A 158 -5.75 -17.40 18.20
N VAL A 159 -6.96 -17.84 17.91
CA VAL A 159 -7.86 -17.15 16.97
C VAL A 159 -8.00 -15.69 17.39
N ARG A 160 -7.49 -14.79 16.58
CA ARG A 160 -7.55 -13.35 16.84
C ARG A 160 -8.94 -12.83 16.51
N THR A 161 -9.46 -11.99 17.38
CA THR A 161 -10.64 -11.18 17.10
C THR A 161 -10.21 -9.76 16.77
N HIS A 162 -11.09 -8.98 16.14
CA HIS A 162 -10.81 -7.57 15.79
C HIS A 162 -10.54 -6.67 17.02
N THR A 163 -10.85 -7.16 18.22
CA THR A 163 -10.57 -6.48 19.50
C THR A 163 -9.17 -6.76 20.04
N ASP A 164 -8.44 -7.71 19.47
CA ASP A 164 -7.09 -8.10 19.91
C ASP A 164 -5.98 -7.26 19.25
N LEU A 165 -6.33 -6.36 18.32
CA LEU A 165 -5.38 -5.59 17.51
C LEU A 165 -4.52 -4.61 18.33
N ASP A 166 -5.00 -4.14 19.48
CA ASP A 166 -4.34 -3.08 20.25
C ASP A 166 -3.32 -3.59 21.27
N PHE A 167 -3.25 -4.90 21.56
CA PHE A 167 -2.47 -5.43 22.67
C PHE A 167 -1.69 -6.72 22.37
N VAL A 168 -1.20 -6.89 21.15
CA VAL A 168 -0.34 -8.07 20.87
C VAL A 168 1.04 -7.83 21.48
N PRO A 169 1.42 -8.49 22.59
CA PRO A 169 2.77 -8.39 23.12
C PRO A 169 3.73 -9.00 22.11
N LEU A 170 4.61 -8.17 21.54
CA LEU A 170 5.72 -8.66 20.73
C LEU A 170 6.65 -9.44 21.65
N PRO A 171 6.90 -10.76 21.46
CA PRO A 171 7.85 -11.53 22.30
C PRO A 171 9.26 -10.97 22.23
N HIS A 172 9.58 -10.22 21.18
CA HIS A 172 10.88 -9.57 21.01
C HIS A 172 10.67 -8.10 20.61
N PRO A 173 10.11 -7.22 21.48
CA PRO A 173 9.73 -5.85 21.11
C PRO A 173 10.92 -5.00 20.65
N ASN A 174 12.15 -5.38 20.98
CA ASN A 174 13.39 -4.71 20.58
C ASN A 174 14.18 -5.46 19.50
N ASN A 175 13.66 -6.56 18.96
CA ASN A 175 14.33 -7.33 17.93
C ASN A 175 13.55 -7.24 16.61
N LEU A 176 13.94 -6.28 15.77
CA LEU A 176 13.33 -6.07 14.44
C LEU A 176 13.67 -7.21 13.45
N ASP A 177 14.68 -8.04 13.75
CA ASP A 177 15.10 -9.18 12.92
C ASP A 177 14.30 -10.46 13.24
N ALA A 178 13.46 -10.42 14.27
CA ALA A 178 12.60 -11.56 14.65
C ALA A 178 11.42 -11.71 13.69
N VAL A 179 11.71 -12.05 12.44
CA VAL A 179 10.75 -12.27 11.37
C VAL A 179 10.74 -13.73 10.93
N ARG A 180 9.58 -14.25 10.57
CA ARG A 180 9.40 -15.59 10.00
C ARG A 180 8.60 -15.54 8.70
N ASN A 181 8.76 -16.59 7.90
CA ASN A 181 7.86 -16.82 6.77
C ASN A 181 6.52 -17.37 7.26
N TYR A 182 5.42 -16.90 6.66
CA TYR A 182 4.10 -17.50 6.83
C TYR A 182 3.62 -18.09 5.50
N THR A 183 2.67 -19.00 5.59
CA THR A 183 1.91 -19.51 4.45
C THR A 183 0.45 -19.58 4.87
N GLU A 184 -0.41 -18.98 4.05
CA GLU A 184 -1.86 -19.03 4.17
C GLU A 184 -2.43 -19.82 2.99
N GLU A 185 -3.42 -20.68 3.24
CA GLU A 185 -4.11 -21.45 2.22
C GLU A 185 -5.61 -21.15 2.31
N TYR A 186 -6.23 -20.91 1.16
CA TYR A 186 -7.63 -20.48 1.08
C TYR A 186 -8.46 -21.53 0.36
N GLU A 187 -9.58 -21.90 0.96
CA GLU A 187 -10.61 -22.73 0.35
C GLU A 187 -11.90 -21.93 0.17
N TYR A 188 -12.57 -22.15 -0.96
CA TYR A 188 -13.77 -21.43 -1.32
C TYR A 188 -14.99 -22.34 -1.41
N ASP A 189 -16.18 -21.80 -1.17
CA ASP A 189 -17.42 -22.45 -1.51
C ASP A 189 -17.77 -22.24 -3.00
N LEU A 190 -18.86 -22.85 -3.45
CA LEU A 190 -19.32 -22.74 -4.84
C LEU A 190 -19.76 -21.30 -5.24
N LEU A 191 -19.95 -20.42 -4.25
CA LEU A 191 -20.32 -19.01 -4.46
C LEU A 191 -19.10 -18.09 -4.39
N GLY A 192 -17.90 -18.62 -4.09
CA GLY A 192 -16.66 -17.86 -3.97
C GLY A 192 -16.42 -17.25 -2.59
N ASN A 193 -17.14 -17.65 -1.55
CA ASN A 193 -16.84 -17.22 -0.18
C ASN A 193 -15.72 -18.08 0.41
N ILE A 194 -14.81 -17.45 1.16
CA ILE A 194 -13.74 -18.16 1.87
C ILE A 194 -14.36 -19.03 2.97
N LYS A 195 -14.05 -20.34 2.95
CA LYS A 195 -14.45 -21.31 3.97
C LYS A 195 -13.39 -21.52 5.03
N VAL A 196 -12.14 -21.58 4.58
CA VAL A 196 -10.96 -21.88 5.41
C VAL A 196 -9.86 -20.88 5.02
N LEU A 197 -9.13 -20.48 6.04
CA LEU A 197 -8.01 -19.53 5.96
C LEU A 197 -6.83 -20.14 6.69
#